data_83824b4bd2561fcbec60b9fe5fc8739f
#
_entry.id   83824b4bd2561fcbec60b9fe5fc8739f
#
_cell.length_a   1.000
_cell.length_b   1.000
_cell.length_c   1.000
_cell.angle_alpha   90.00
_cell.angle_beta   90.00
_cell.angle_gamma   90.00
#
_symmetry.space_group_name_H-M   'P 1'
#
loop_
_entity.id
_entity.type
_entity.pdbx_description
1 polymer ?
#
loop_
_entity_poly.entity_id
_entity_poly.type
_entity_poly.pdbx_seq_one_letter_code
_entity_poly.pdbx_strand_id
1 'polypeptide(L)'
;MRNSFIRNGFIAAGAVNILAVLVLSRAFTNRVIPETDPEVMSNFGLLMIAVWGLAFLAVANRYRSVKWLVGAFVVEKLIYATVWFRWLTTHDLAAVYAKDLFAGVFYSAYGLNDFSFFLFFAAVFYQLHQAEKVPNNHAINR
;
A
#
# COMPACT_ATOMS: atom_id res chain seq x y z
N MET A 1 -3.33 18.39 -6.64
CA MET A 1 -2.37 17.52 -7.39
C MET A 1 -2.84 17.34 -8.83
N ARG A 2 -1.93 17.21 -9.79
CA ARG A 2 -2.30 16.94 -11.21
C ARG A 2 -2.91 15.53 -11.31
N ASN A 3 -3.94 15.38 -12.16
CA ASN A 3 -4.64 14.09 -12.32
C ASN A 3 -3.72 12.95 -12.76
N SER A 4 -2.76 13.25 -13.65
CA SER A 4 -1.76 12.28 -14.09
C SER A 4 -0.86 11.81 -12.95
N PHE A 5 -0.49 12.70 -12.02
CA PHE A 5 0.32 12.34 -10.84
C PHE A 5 -0.45 11.38 -9.93
N ILE A 6 -1.72 11.67 -9.64
CA ILE A 6 -2.53 10.80 -8.79
C ILE A 6 -2.72 9.42 -9.44
N ARG A 7 -3.11 9.38 -10.72
CA ARG A 7 -3.24 8.12 -11.46
C ARG A 7 -1.95 7.29 -11.41
N ASN A 8 -0.82 7.92 -11.69
CA ASN A 8 0.48 7.25 -11.70
C ASN A 8 0.88 6.77 -10.29
N GLY A 9 0.49 7.49 -9.23
CA GLY A 9 0.66 7.06 -7.85
C GLY A 9 -0.11 5.77 -7.53
N PHE A 10 -1.36 5.64 -7.98
CA PHE A 10 -2.12 4.38 -7.86
C PHE A 10 -1.46 3.23 -8.64
N ILE A 11 -0.99 3.50 -9.86
CA ILE A 11 -0.28 2.50 -10.69
C ILE A 11 1.01 2.07 -9.98
N ALA A 12 1.78 3.02 -9.46
CA ALA A 12 3.00 2.72 -8.72
C ALA A 12 2.73 1.88 -7.47
N ALA A 13 1.71 2.24 -6.66
CA ALA A 13 1.32 1.48 -5.48
C ALA A 13 0.95 0.03 -5.85
N GLY A 14 0.16 -0.16 -6.90
CA GLY A 14 -0.24 -1.47 -7.36
C GLY A 14 0.92 -2.30 -7.90
N ALA A 15 1.77 -1.69 -8.72
CA ALA A 15 2.94 -2.35 -9.29
C ALA A 15 3.94 -2.77 -8.18
N VAL A 16 4.21 -1.89 -7.21
CA VAL A 16 5.11 -2.20 -6.10
C VAL A 16 4.56 -3.34 -5.25
N ASN A 17 3.28 -3.30 -4.86
CA ASN A 17 2.67 -4.38 -4.07
C ASN A 17 2.79 -5.74 -4.78
N ILE A 18 2.51 -5.80 -6.07
CA ILE A 18 2.54 -7.05 -6.82
C ILE A 18 3.98 -7.51 -7.06
N LEU A 19 4.83 -6.63 -7.62
CA LEU A 19 6.18 -6.98 -8.02
C LEU A 19 7.09 -7.25 -6.82
N ALA A 20 7.01 -6.44 -5.75
CA ALA A 20 7.82 -6.66 -4.56
C ALA A 20 7.47 -7.99 -3.90
N VAL A 21 6.17 -8.33 -3.79
CA VAL A 21 5.75 -9.64 -3.27
C VAL A 21 6.31 -10.76 -4.13
N LEU A 22 6.09 -10.73 -5.45
CA LEU A 22 6.51 -11.82 -6.34
C LEU A 22 8.04 -11.99 -6.37
N VAL A 23 8.79 -10.90 -6.41
CA VAL A 23 10.25 -10.94 -6.50
C VAL A 23 10.86 -11.32 -5.15
N LEU A 24 10.50 -10.64 -4.06
CA LEU A 24 11.15 -10.83 -2.76
C LEU A 24 10.70 -12.13 -2.08
N SER A 25 9.47 -12.58 -2.30
CA SER A 25 9.03 -13.89 -1.85
C SER A 25 9.45 -15.03 -2.79
N ARG A 26 10.14 -14.72 -3.90
CA ARG A 26 10.46 -15.70 -4.95
C ARG A 26 9.21 -16.48 -5.38
N ALA A 27 8.16 -15.75 -5.74
CA ALA A 27 6.85 -16.32 -6.07
C ALA A 27 6.31 -17.27 -4.98
N PHE A 28 6.32 -16.80 -3.72
CA PHE A 28 5.84 -17.50 -2.51
C PHE A 28 6.67 -18.73 -2.09
N THR A 29 7.86 -18.90 -2.61
CA THR A 29 8.74 -20.03 -2.25
C THR A 29 9.78 -19.67 -1.17
N ASN A 30 9.96 -18.39 -0.86
CA ASN A 30 10.85 -17.93 0.22
C ASN A 30 10.18 -18.20 1.58
N ARG A 31 10.66 -19.21 2.29
CA ARG A 31 10.12 -19.62 3.60
C ARG A 31 10.49 -18.67 4.73
N VAL A 32 11.59 -17.93 4.61
CA VAL A 32 12.07 -17.05 5.69
C VAL A 32 11.09 -15.92 5.97
N ILE A 33 10.39 -15.39 4.94
CA ILE A 33 9.39 -14.34 5.13
C ILE A 33 8.25 -14.81 6.05
N PRO A 34 7.50 -15.88 5.72
CA PRO A 34 6.40 -16.34 6.57
C PRO A 34 6.87 -16.95 7.90
N GLU A 35 8.08 -17.46 8.01
CA GLU A 35 8.64 -17.93 9.28
C GLU A 35 9.00 -16.77 10.22
N THR A 36 9.32 -15.62 9.68
CA THR A 36 9.69 -14.42 10.45
C THR A 36 8.45 -13.71 11.03
N ASP A 37 7.35 -13.67 10.31
CA ASP A 37 6.06 -13.13 10.76
C ASP A 37 4.92 -13.99 10.20
N PRO A 38 4.60 -15.10 10.87
CA PRO A 38 3.59 -16.06 10.39
C PRO A 38 2.16 -15.55 10.46
N GLU A 39 1.89 -14.52 11.26
CA GLU A 39 0.56 -13.96 11.40
C GLU A 39 0.21 -13.03 10.23
N VAL A 40 1.11 -12.10 9.89
CA VAL A 40 0.84 -11.06 8.90
C VAL A 40 1.47 -11.38 7.55
N MET A 41 2.72 -11.87 7.54
CA MET A 41 3.48 -12.15 6.32
C MET A 41 3.49 -13.64 5.93
N SER A 42 2.46 -14.37 6.33
CA SER A 42 2.20 -15.71 5.78
C SER A 42 2.04 -15.65 4.25
N ASN A 43 2.13 -16.78 3.56
CA ASN A 43 1.87 -16.82 2.11
C ASN A 43 0.47 -16.29 1.76
N PHE A 44 -0.51 -16.49 2.64
CA PHE A 44 -1.84 -15.88 2.48
C PHE A 44 -1.78 -14.36 2.64
N GLY A 45 -1.06 -13.84 3.63
CA GLY A 45 -0.86 -12.40 3.82
C GLY A 45 -0.17 -11.75 2.62
N LEU A 46 0.90 -12.37 2.11
CA LEU A 46 1.58 -11.93 0.89
C LEU A 46 0.65 -11.93 -0.34
N LEU A 47 -0.20 -12.96 -0.48
CA LEU A 47 -1.21 -12.99 -1.53
C LEU A 47 -2.19 -11.81 -1.39
N MET A 48 -2.63 -11.49 -0.18
CA MET A 48 -3.53 -10.36 0.06
C MET A 48 -2.88 -9.01 -0.27
N ILE A 49 -1.59 -8.84 -0.02
CA ILE A 49 -0.83 -7.64 -0.48
C ILE A 49 -0.89 -7.51 -2.00
N ALA A 50 -0.70 -8.62 -2.74
CA ALA A 50 -0.83 -8.61 -4.20
C ALA A 50 -2.26 -8.29 -4.67
N VAL A 51 -3.29 -8.81 -3.98
CA VAL A 51 -4.70 -8.51 -4.27
C VAL A 51 -5.02 -7.02 -4.03
N TRP A 52 -4.51 -6.42 -2.96
CA TRP A 52 -4.60 -4.97 -2.76
C TRP A 52 -3.90 -4.19 -3.89
N GLY A 53 -2.77 -4.70 -4.38
CA GLY A 53 -2.11 -4.14 -5.56
C GLY A 53 -3.00 -4.11 -6.80
N LEU A 54 -3.75 -5.19 -7.07
CA LEU A 54 -4.76 -5.24 -8.15
C LEU A 54 -5.87 -4.22 -7.92
N ALA A 55 -6.34 -4.03 -6.69
CA ALA A 55 -7.35 -3.04 -6.34
C ALA A 55 -6.87 -1.61 -6.62
N PHE A 56 -5.61 -1.29 -6.29
CA PHE A 56 -5.01 0.01 -6.60
C PHE A 56 -4.96 0.27 -8.11
N LEU A 57 -4.54 -0.73 -8.91
CA LEU A 57 -4.53 -0.62 -10.37
C LEU A 57 -5.94 -0.41 -10.96
N ALA A 58 -6.94 -1.15 -10.47
CA ALA A 58 -8.32 -1.03 -10.93
C ALA A 58 -8.92 0.36 -10.66
N VAL A 59 -8.50 1.01 -9.56
CA VAL A 59 -9.00 2.33 -9.16
C VAL A 59 -8.27 3.48 -9.86
N ALA A 60 -7.08 3.27 -10.39
CA ALA A 60 -6.20 4.32 -10.90
C ALA A 60 -6.86 5.34 -11.85
N ASN A 61 -7.76 4.89 -12.74
CA ASN A 61 -8.49 5.75 -13.66
C ASN A 61 -9.86 6.24 -13.13
N ARG A 62 -10.33 5.71 -12.00
CA ARG A 62 -11.66 5.96 -11.45
C ARG A 62 -11.66 6.46 -10.00
N TYR A 63 -10.49 6.80 -9.45
CA TYR A 63 -10.34 7.18 -8.04
C TYR A 63 -11.31 8.29 -7.59
N ARG A 64 -11.72 9.17 -8.50
CA ARG A 64 -12.64 10.28 -8.20
C ARG A 64 -14.06 9.83 -7.88
N SER A 65 -14.52 8.74 -8.48
CA SER A 65 -15.87 8.21 -8.29
C SER A 65 -15.97 7.22 -7.13
N VAL A 66 -14.85 6.87 -6.51
CA VAL A 66 -14.77 5.83 -5.47
C VAL A 66 -14.02 6.31 -4.20
N LYS A 67 -14.33 7.54 -3.78
CA LYS A 67 -13.65 8.20 -2.65
C LYS A 67 -13.53 7.31 -1.41
N TRP A 68 -14.60 6.63 -1.03
CA TRP A 68 -14.60 5.78 0.17
C TRP A 68 -13.70 4.56 0.03
N LEU A 69 -13.53 4.04 -1.19
CA LEU A 69 -12.55 2.98 -1.45
C LEU A 69 -11.11 3.52 -1.32
N VAL A 70 -10.86 4.76 -1.74
CA VAL A 70 -9.57 5.43 -1.46
C VAL A 70 -9.36 5.56 0.05
N GLY A 71 -10.42 5.87 0.81
CA GLY A 71 -10.38 5.87 2.28
C GLY A 71 -10.01 4.50 2.87
N ALA A 72 -10.54 3.41 2.31
CA ALA A 72 -10.15 2.05 2.70
C ALA A 72 -8.66 1.76 2.43
N PHE A 73 -8.10 2.30 1.35
CA PHE A 73 -6.66 2.19 1.06
C PHE A 73 -5.79 2.93 2.08
N VAL A 74 -6.27 4.08 2.58
CA VAL A 74 -5.60 4.78 3.70
C VAL A 74 -5.52 3.88 4.93
N VAL A 75 -6.63 3.24 5.29
CA VAL A 75 -6.70 2.35 6.46
C VAL A 75 -5.81 1.13 6.27
N GLU A 76 -5.87 0.49 5.10
CA GLU A 76 -5.02 -0.67 4.77
C GLU A 76 -3.54 -0.33 4.92
N LYS A 77 -3.08 0.75 4.32
CA LYS A 77 -1.67 1.18 4.38
C LYS A 77 -1.23 1.56 5.81
N LEU A 78 -2.12 2.19 6.57
CA LEU A 78 -1.84 2.52 7.97
C LEU A 78 -1.67 1.26 8.83
N ILE A 79 -2.50 0.23 8.61
CA ILE A 79 -2.40 -1.05 9.32
C ILE A 79 -1.03 -1.69 9.06
N TYR A 80 -0.64 -1.86 7.79
CA TYR A 80 0.65 -2.48 7.45
C TYR A 80 1.85 -1.65 7.93
N ALA A 81 1.81 -0.33 7.82
CA ALA A 81 2.86 0.54 8.35
C ALA A 81 2.99 0.42 9.88
N THR A 82 1.86 0.33 10.60
CA THR A 82 1.84 0.16 12.06
C THR A 82 2.37 -1.21 12.48
N VAL A 83 1.97 -2.27 11.78
CA VAL A 83 2.48 -3.64 12.00
C VAL A 83 4.00 -3.66 11.80
N TRP A 84 4.49 -3.09 10.71
CA TRP A 84 5.93 -3.01 10.44
C TRP A 84 6.70 -2.25 11.51
N PHE A 85 6.21 -1.08 11.92
CA PHE A 85 6.87 -0.30 12.96
C PHE A 85 6.96 -1.09 14.27
N ARG A 86 5.87 -1.75 14.66
CA ARG A 86 5.84 -2.62 15.84
C ARG A 86 6.82 -3.80 15.69
N TRP A 87 6.87 -4.42 14.50
CA TRP A 87 7.79 -5.50 14.20
C TRP A 87 9.26 -5.06 14.36
N LEU A 88 9.65 -3.89 13.83
CA LEU A 88 11.00 -3.33 13.97
C LEU A 88 11.43 -3.09 15.42
N THR A 89 10.49 -2.82 16.31
CA THR A 89 10.81 -2.59 17.74
C THR A 89 10.95 -3.88 18.53
N THR A 90 10.54 -5.01 17.98
CA THR A 90 10.48 -6.31 18.68
C THR A 90 11.36 -7.40 18.04
N HIS A 91 11.86 -7.19 16.84
CA HIS A 91 12.62 -8.17 16.08
C HIS A 91 13.97 -7.61 15.60
N ASP A 92 14.90 -8.51 15.36
CA ASP A 92 16.24 -8.17 14.84
C ASP A 92 16.28 -8.32 13.31
N LEU A 93 16.31 -7.20 12.61
CA LEU A 93 16.42 -7.16 11.16
C LEU A 93 17.74 -7.77 10.64
N ALA A 94 18.85 -7.61 11.39
CA ALA A 94 20.13 -8.19 11.00
C ALA A 94 20.08 -9.71 11.01
N ALA A 95 19.35 -10.31 11.95
CA ALA A 95 19.13 -11.76 11.99
C ALA A 95 18.32 -12.27 10.78
N VAL A 96 17.39 -11.46 10.24
CA VAL A 96 16.65 -11.80 9.00
C VAL A 96 17.58 -11.77 7.79
N TYR A 97 18.41 -10.74 7.67
CA TYR A 97 19.42 -10.65 6.60
C TYR A 97 20.41 -11.80 6.64
N ALA A 98 20.81 -12.26 7.83
CA ALA A 98 21.70 -13.40 7.99
C ALA A 98 21.08 -14.72 7.49
N LYS A 99 19.75 -14.84 7.50
CA LYS A 99 19.02 -16.01 6.99
C LYS A 99 18.78 -15.93 5.48
N ASP A 100 18.33 -14.79 4.97
CA ASP A 100 18.00 -14.59 3.56
C ASP A 100 18.02 -13.11 3.18
N LEU A 101 18.75 -12.78 2.13
CA LEU A 101 18.87 -11.40 1.63
C LEU A 101 17.52 -10.83 1.17
N PHE A 102 16.72 -11.60 0.45
CA PHE A 102 15.44 -11.13 -0.08
C PHE A 102 14.43 -10.88 1.05
N ALA A 103 14.40 -11.74 2.07
CA ALA A 103 13.60 -11.51 3.26
C ALA A 103 14.07 -10.25 4.02
N GLY A 104 15.39 -10.06 4.18
CA GLY A 104 15.95 -8.87 4.79
C GLY A 104 15.54 -7.58 4.05
N VAL A 105 15.65 -7.57 2.73
CA VAL A 105 15.19 -6.45 1.88
C VAL A 105 13.68 -6.24 2.03
N PHE A 106 12.87 -7.30 2.03
CA PHE A 106 11.44 -7.22 2.22
C PHE A 106 11.09 -6.52 3.55
N TYR A 107 11.63 -7.01 4.68
CA TYR A 107 11.38 -6.44 6.00
C TYR A 107 11.98 -5.04 6.20
N SER A 108 13.00 -4.66 5.45
CA SER A 108 13.52 -3.28 5.45
C SER A 108 12.60 -2.30 4.75
N ALA A 109 11.94 -2.72 3.67
CA ALA A 109 11.33 -1.81 2.71
C ALA A 109 9.79 -1.73 2.82
N TYR A 110 9.10 -2.84 3.19
CA TYR A 110 7.64 -2.88 3.04
C TYR A 110 6.93 -1.80 3.86
N GLY A 111 7.34 -1.56 5.09
CA GLY A 111 6.68 -0.59 5.94
C GLY A 111 6.96 0.86 5.54
N LEU A 112 8.17 1.17 5.05
CA LEU A 112 8.47 2.49 4.50
C LEU A 112 7.63 2.75 3.24
N ASN A 113 7.47 1.74 2.39
CA ASN A 113 6.58 1.77 1.24
C ASN A 113 5.14 2.04 1.67
N ASP A 114 4.63 1.28 2.64
CA ASP A 114 3.26 1.39 3.10
C ASP A 114 3.00 2.74 3.79
N PHE A 115 3.93 3.24 4.57
CA PHE A 115 3.83 4.58 5.16
C PHE A 115 3.81 5.67 4.07
N SER A 116 4.64 5.55 3.04
CA SER A 116 4.67 6.51 1.93
C SER A 116 3.34 6.52 1.16
N PHE A 117 2.78 5.35 0.87
CA PHE A 117 1.48 5.26 0.20
C PHE A 117 0.30 5.58 1.13
N PHE A 118 0.41 5.38 2.43
CA PHE A 118 -0.54 5.91 3.40
C PHE A 118 -0.67 7.43 3.26
N LEU A 119 0.44 8.16 3.26
CA LEU A 119 0.44 9.62 3.09
C LEU A 119 -0.12 10.04 1.73
N PHE A 120 0.23 9.31 0.67
CA PHE A 120 -0.29 9.56 -0.68
C PHE A 120 -1.81 9.39 -0.74
N PHE A 121 -2.36 8.24 -0.29
CA PHE A 121 -3.79 7.99 -0.32
C PHE A 121 -4.56 8.92 0.61
N ALA A 122 -4.00 9.27 1.78
CA ALA A 122 -4.60 10.26 2.69
C ALA A 122 -4.73 11.64 2.03
N ALA A 123 -3.69 12.09 1.32
CA ALA A 123 -3.72 13.35 0.59
C ALA A 123 -4.75 13.31 -0.56
N VAL A 124 -4.85 12.21 -1.30
CA VAL A 124 -5.87 12.03 -2.35
C VAL A 124 -7.28 12.02 -1.76
N PHE A 125 -7.50 11.26 -0.68
CA PHE A 125 -8.79 11.21 0.00
C PHE A 125 -9.23 12.60 0.49
N TYR A 126 -8.32 13.33 1.14
CA TYR A 126 -8.57 14.70 1.60
C TYR A 126 -8.95 15.63 0.43
N GLN A 127 -8.21 15.57 -0.68
CA GLN A 127 -8.52 16.36 -1.87
C GLN A 127 -9.92 16.04 -2.44
N LEU A 128 -10.29 14.78 -2.50
CA LEU A 128 -11.62 14.35 -2.97
C LEU A 128 -12.74 14.83 -2.01
N HIS A 129 -12.48 14.74 -0.70
CA HIS A 129 -13.44 15.20 0.31
C HIS A 129 -13.66 16.72 0.26
N GLN A 130 -12.63 17.51 0.00
CA GLN A 130 -12.77 18.96 -0.15
C GLN A 130 -13.48 19.33 -1.45
N ALA A 131 -13.24 18.61 -2.54
CA ALA A 131 -13.92 18.86 -3.82
C ALA A 131 -15.44 18.67 -3.75
N GLU A 132 -15.95 17.79 -2.91
CA GLU A 132 -17.39 17.59 -2.68
C GLU A 132 -18.03 18.71 -1.86
N LYS A 133 -17.26 19.41 -1.03
CA LYS A 133 -17.78 20.50 -0.17
C LYS A 133 -17.96 21.83 -0.89
N VAL A 134 -17.35 22.00 -2.08
CA VAL A 134 -17.51 23.22 -2.87
C VAL A 134 -18.82 23.14 -3.63
N PRO A 135 -19.85 23.93 -3.29
CA PRO A 135 -21.13 23.94 -4.00
C PRO A 135 -20.91 24.35 -5.47
N ASN A 136 -21.55 23.68 -6.40
CA ASN A 136 -21.59 24.05 -7.81
C ASN A 136 -22.40 25.35 -7.96
N ASN A 137 -21.78 26.52 -7.76
CA ASN A 137 -22.43 27.84 -7.93
C ASN A 137 -22.80 28.18 -9.38
N HIS A 138 -22.71 27.22 -10.33
CA HIS A 138 -23.08 27.45 -11.72
C HIS A 138 -24.52 27.11 -12.08
N ALA A 139 -25.37 26.73 -11.09
CA ALA A 139 -26.77 26.38 -11.36
C ALA A 139 -27.79 27.53 -11.14
N ILE A 140 -27.35 28.76 -10.81
CA ILE A 140 -28.26 29.87 -10.44
C ILE A 140 -28.44 30.91 -11.57
N ASN A 141 -27.78 30.76 -12.71
CA ASN A 141 -27.90 31.72 -13.82
C ASN A 141 -28.49 31.05 -15.09
N ARG A 142 -29.71 30.52 -15.01
CA ARG A 142 -30.59 30.30 -16.17
C ARG A 142 -32.01 30.63 -15.82
#